data_4f7538eb726e26518519d68d6dd07517
#
_entry.id   4f7538eb726e26518519d68d6dd07517
#
_cell.length_a   1.000
_cell.length_b   1.000
_cell.length_c   1.000
_cell.angle_alpha   90.00
_cell.angle_beta   90.00
_cell.angle_gamma   90.00
#
_symmetry.space_group_name_H-M   'P 1'
#
loop_
_entity.id
_entity.type
_entity.pdbx_description
1 polymer ?
#
loop_
_entity_poly.entity_id
_entity_poly.type
_entity_poly.pdbx_seq_one_letter_code
_entity_poly.pdbx_strand_id
1 'polypeptide(L)'
;IPVFFDATRAVENAYMIQKYDPRFANTRVRDILREMMLYGDGCTVSGKKDFLINIGGLLAFKDNAEWARLAEEKLRIYEGGVHDGGLPAADLAAMARGVEEMLDDRYIRTRVEQAAFLADRLRAAGVPVVAPTGSHAVFVDVKRFLPHVDQDEYPAQRLACEVYLETGVRVMERGNV
;
A
#
# COMPACT_ATOMS: atom_id res chain seq x y z
N ILE A 1 -12.65 -22.32 3.74
CA ILE A 1 -12.93 -20.87 3.88
C ILE A 1 -12.08 -20.17 2.84
N PRO A 2 -12.68 -19.36 1.96
CA PRO A 2 -11.92 -18.60 0.97
C PRO A 2 -10.99 -17.58 1.62
N VAL A 3 -9.81 -17.38 1.04
CA VAL A 3 -8.81 -16.41 1.48
C VAL A 3 -8.61 -15.36 0.39
N PHE A 4 -8.90 -14.10 0.72
CA PHE A 4 -8.68 -12.97 -0.17
C PHE A 4 -7.56 -12.09 0.36
N PHE A 5 -6.66 -11.71 -0.53
CA PHE A 5 -5.63 -10.73 -0.19
C PHE A 5 -6.10 -9.30 -0.48
N ASP A 6 -5.86 -8.39 0.45
CA ASP A 6 -5.69 -6.99 0.10
C ASP A 6 -4.28 -6.84 -0.48
N ALA A 7 -4.18 -6.89 -1.80
CA ALA A 7 -2.92 -6.88 -2.52
C ALA A 7 -2.49 -5.46 -2.95
N THR A 8 -3.10 -4.44 -2.38
CA THR A 8 -2.86 -3.02 -2.71
C THR A 8 -1.38 -2.62 -2.65
N ARG A 9 -0.59 -3.28 -1.77
CA ARG A 9 0.86 -3.05 -1.63
C ARG A 9 1.65 -4.36 -1.67
N ALA A 10 1.17 -5.31 -2.46
CA ALA A 10 1.78 -6.63 -2.53
C ALA A 10 3.18 -6.60 -3.16
N VAL A 11 3.44 -5.68 -4.10
CA VAL A 11 4.77 -5.51 -4.71
C VAL A 11 5.79 -5.01 -3.68
N GLU A 12 5.40 -4.05 -2.84
CA GLU A 12 6.23 -3.58 -1.75
C GLU A 12 6.57 -4.72 -0.78
N ASN A 13 5.58 -5.55 -0.43
CA ASN A 13 5.79 -6.72 0.42
C ASN A 13 6.72 -7.75 -0.23
N ALA A 14 6.55 -8.03 -1.52
CA ALA A 14 7.43 -8.93 -2.25
C ALA A 14 8.88 -8.43 -2.28
N TYR A 15 9.09 -7.12 -2.43
CA TYR A 15 10.42 -6.52 -2.33
C TYR A 15 11.00 -6.63 -0.91
N MET A 16 10.19 -6.44 0.13
CA MET A 16 10.65 -6.61 1.51
C MET A 16 11.03 -8.05 1.80
N ILE A 17 10.28 -9.03 1.28
CA ILE A 17 10.64 -10.46 1.36
C ILE A 17 11.99 -10.69 0.67
N GLN A 18 12.18 -10.22 -0.56
CA GLN A 18 13.46 -10.34 -1.26
C GLN A 18 14.63 -9.77 -0.43
N LYS A 19 14.41 -8.63 0.20
CA LYS A 19 15.44 -7.90 0.93
C LYS A 19 15.81 -8.54 2.25
N TYR A 20 14.85 -9.11 2.97
CA TYR A 20 15.04 -9.54 4.36
C TYR A 20 14.96 -11.04 4.59
N ASP A 21 14.44 -11.81 3.63
CA ASP A 21 14.41 -13.28 3.74
C ASP A 21 15.50 -13.89 2.86
N PRO A 22 16.55 -14.51 3.46
CA PRO A 22 17.65 -15.10 2.70
C PRO A 22 17.23 -16.14 1.65
N ARG A 23 16.08 -16.79 1.84
CA ARG A 23 15.55 -17.79 0.89
C ARG A 23 15.18 -17.16 -0.45
N PHE A 24 14.83 -15.89 -0.45
CA PHE A 24 14.36 -15.14 -1.61
C PHE A 24 15.34 -14.08 -2.13
N ALA A 25 16.53 -13.96 -1.54
CA ALA A 25 17.50 -12.91 -1.88
C ALA A 25 17.89 -12.85 -3.38
N ASN A 26 17.83 -13.99 -4.07
CA ASN A 26 18.14 -14.09 -5.50
C ASN A 26 16.88 -14.31 -6.37
N THR A 27 15.68 -14.20 -5.80
CA THR A 27 14.40 -14.37 -6.50
C THR A 27 13.89 -13.00 -6.94
N ARG A 28 13.45 -12.87 -8.19
CA ARG A 28 12.90 -11.59 -8.67
C ARG A 28 11.63 -11.22 -7.92
N VAL A 29 11.40 -9.95 -7.65
CA VAL A 29 10.18 -9.44 -6.99
C VAL A 29 8.91 -9.95 -7.66
N ARG A 30 8.88 -9.97 -9.00
CA ARG A 30 7.77 -10.54 -9.79
C ARG A 30 7.45 -11.99 -9.42
N ASP A 31 8.46 -12.82 -9.21
CA ASP A 31 8.26 -14.25 -8.95
C ASP A 31 7.80 -14.47 -7.51
N ILE A 32 8.31 -13.68 -6.57
CA ILE A 32 7.84 -13.65 -5.18
C ILE A 32 6.37 -13.22 -5.13
N LEU A 33 6.03 -12.13 -5.83
CA LEU A 33 4.65 -11.65 -5.89
C LEU A 33 3.71 -12.72 -6.45
N ARG A 34 4.12 -13.41 -7.52
CA ARG A 34 3.34 -14.50 -8.10
C ARG A 34 3.13 -15.64 -7.11
N GLU A 35 4.16 -16.03 -6.39
CA GLU A 35 4.06 -17.06 -5.36
C GLU A 35 3.11 -16.64 -4.24
N MET A 36 3.22 -15.40 -3.75
CA MET A 36 2.29 -14.86 -2.73
C MET A 36 0.82 -14.98 -3.19
N MET A 37 0.52 -14.59 -4.42
CA MET A 37 -0.85 -14.63 -4.95
C MET A 37 -1.40 -16.05 -5.10
N LEU A 38 -0.55 -17.07 -5.24
CA LEU A 38 -0.98 -18.47 -5.31
C LEU A 38 -1.57 -19.01 -4.01
N TYR A 39 -1.28 -18.40 -2.88
CA TYR A 39 -1.81 -18.81 -1.56
C TYR A 39 -3.25 -18.33 -1.31
N GLY A 40 -3.79 -17.43 -2.13
CA GLY A 40 -5.16 -16.94 -2.02
C GLY A 40 -6.09 -17.45 -3.10
N ASP A 41 -7.39 -17.28 -2.87
CA ASP A 41 -8.47 -17.57 -3.82
C ASP A 41 -8.81 -16.34 -4.68
N GLY A 42 -8.30 -15.19 -4.29
CA GLY A 42 -8.47 -13.93 -5.00
C GLY A 42 -7.78 -12.77 -4.30
N CYS A 43 -7.86 -11.61 -4.92
CA CYS A 43 -7.33 -10.39 -4.34
C CYS A 43 -8.09 -9.14 -4.76
N THR A 44 -7.99 -8.11 -3.93
CA THR A 44 -8.39 -6.74 -4.25
C THR A 44 -7.16 -5.85 -4.30
N VAL A 45 -7.14 -4.88 -5.21
CA VAL A 45 -6.03 -3.94 -5.35
C VAL A 45 -6.56 -2.53 -5.55
N SER A 46 -6.08 -1.59 -4.75
CA SER A 46 -6.26 -0.17 -5.05
C SER A 46 -5.17 0.28 -6.03
N GLY A 47 -5.56 0.62 -7.25
CA GLY A 47 -4.62 0.98 -8.31
C GLY A 47 -3.82 2.27 -8.03
N LYS A 48 -4.31 3.10 -7.12
CA LYS A 48 -3.63 4.36 -6.71
C LYS A 48 -2.32 4.15 -5.94
N LYS A 49 -1.94 2.92 -5.68
CA LYS A 49 -0.71 2.58 -4.94
C LYS A 49 0.29 1.91 -5.89
N ASP A 50 0.30 0.57 -5.93
CA ASP A 50 1.29 -0.16 -6.71
C ASP A 50 1.13 0.02 -8.23
N PHE A 51 -0.09 0.18 -8.74
CA PHE A 51 -0.33 0.37 -10.18
C PHE A 51 -0.02 1.77 -10.71
N LEU A 52 0.38 2.72 -9.87
CA LEU A 52 0.81 4.06 -10.27
C LEU A 52 -0.24 4.89 -11.02
N ILE A 53 -1.52 4.62 -10.78
CA ILE A 53 -2.64 5.32 -11.42
C ILE A 53 -3.37 6.25 -10.44
N ASN A 54 -4.13 7.20 -10.99
CA ASN A 54 -4.85 8.18 -10.18
C ASN A 54 -6.16 7.64 -9.61
N ILE A 55 -6.81 6.70 -10.31
CA ILE A 55 -8.12 6.17 -9.97
C ILE A 55 -8.23 4.72 -10.42
N GLY A 56 -9.09 3.95 -9.75
CA GLY A 56 -9.39 2.57 -10.13
C GLY A 56 -8.74 1.54 -9.24
N GLY A 57 -9.02 0.31 -9.55
CA GLY A 57 -8.56 -0.86 -8.83
C GLY A 57 -8.80 -2.14 -9.61
N LEU A 58 -8.47 -3.25 -8.99
CA LEU A 58 -8.63 -4.57 -9.54
C LEU A 58 -9.26 -5.50 -8.51
N LEU A 59 -10.18 -6.32 -8.96
CA LEU A 59 -10.67 -7.50 -8.24
C LEU A 59 -10.36 -8.72 -9.09
N ALA A 60 -9.65 -9.69 -8.52
CA ALA A 60 -9.28 -10.92 -9.23
C ALA A 60 -9.68 -12.16 -8.44
N PHE A 61 -10.05 -13.21 -9.15
CA PHE A 61 -10.41 -14.51 -8.60
C PHE A 61 -9.58 -15.61 -9.24
N LYS A 62 -9.21 -16.60 -8.44
CA LYS A 62 -8.52 -17.78 -8.91
C LYS A 62 -9.54 -18.86 -9.23
N ASP A 63 -9.65 -19.22 -10.51
CA ASP A 63 -10.43 -20.36 -11.02
C ASP A 63 -11.89 -20.44 -10.51
N ASN A 64 -12.54 -19.28 -10.29
CA ASN A 64 -13.92 -19.23 -9.80
C ASN A 64 -14.80 -18.38 -10.71
N ALA A 65 -15.37 -19.02 -11.74
CA ALA A 65 -16.24 -18.36 -12.71
C ALA A 65 -17.55 -17.82 -12.10
N GLU A 66 -18.05 -18.44 -11.05
CA GLU A 66 -19.27 -17.96 -10.38
C GLU A 66 -19.02 -16.64 -9.67
N TRP A 67 -17.92 -16.51 -8.93
CA TRP A 67 -17.57 -15.26 -8.28
C TRP A 67 -17.28 -14.15 -9.30
N ALA A 68 -16.61 -14.49 -10.41
CA ALA A 68 -16.39 -13.53 -11.48
C ALA A 68 -17.72 -13.01 -12.04
N ARG A 69 -18.67 -13.90 -12.34
CA ARG A 69 -20.02 -13.54 -12.82
C ARG A 69 -20.77 -12.65 -11.80
N LEU A 70 -20.76 -13.02 -10.53
CA LEU A 70 -21.40 -12.23 -9.48
C LEU A 70 -20.76 -10.85 -9.32
N ALA A 71 -19.44 -10.75 -9.43
CA ALA A 71 -18.72 -9.48 -9.40
C ALA A 71 -19.08 -8.61 -10.61
N GLU A 72 -19.16 -9.18 -11.82
CA GLU A 72 -19.60 -8.46 -13.01
C GLU A 72 -21.03 -7.91 -12.88
N GLU A 73 -21.94 -8.67 -12.29
CA GLU A 73 -23.30 -8.20 -12.03
C GLU A 73 -23.31 -7.00 -11.09
N LYS A 74 -22.51 -7.04 -10.03
CA LYS A 74 -22.34 -5.91 -9.10
C LYS A 74 -21.70 -4.71 -9.78
N LEU A 75 -20.66 -4.96 -10.58
CA LEU A 75 -19.96 -3.93 -11.33
C LEU A 75 -20.94 -3.14 -12.24
N ARG A 76 -21.82 -3.84 -12.95
CA ARG A 76 -22.86 -3.19 -13.78
C ARG A 76 -23.81 -2.29 -13.00
N ILE A 77 -24.13 -2.66 -11.77
CA ILE A 77 -25.09 -1.92 -10.95
C ILE A 77 -24.44 -0.69 -10.32
N TYR A 78 -23.21 -0.82 -9.84
CA TYR A 78 -22.58 0.18 -9.00
C TYR A 78 -21.55 1.05 -9.70
N GLU A 79 -20.86 0.51 -10.73
CA GLU A 79 -19.72 1.18 -11.36
C GLU A 79 -19.91 1.43 -12.87
N GLY A 80 -20.84 0.74 -13.53
CA GLY A 80 -21.13 0.94 -14.95
C GLY A 80 -20.79 -0.26 -15.82
N GLY A 81 -19.98 -0.10 -16.87
CA GLY A 81 -19.68 -1.13 -17.84
C GLY A 81 -18.84 -2.27 -17.30
N VAL A 82 -19.13 -3.49 -17.75
CA VAL A 82 -18.37 -4.69 -17.33
C VAL A 82 -16.92 -4.66 -17.80
N HIS A 83 -16.65 -4.00 -18.95
CA HIS A 83 -15.33 -3.99 -19.56
C HIS A 83 -14.41 -2.89 -19.01
N ASP A 84 -14.98 -1.81 -18.52
CA ASP A 84 -14.25 -0.63 -18.09
C ASP A 84 -14.43 -0.30 -16.59
N GLY A 85 -15.44 -0.93 -15.93
CA GLY A 85 -15.76 -0.63 -14.53
C GLY A 85 -16.11 0.85 -14.31
N GLY A 86 -16.60 1.53 -15.35
CA GLY A 86 -16.84 2.96 -15.32
C GLY A 86 -15.59 3.83 -15.43
N LEU A 87 -14.41 3.23 -15.70
CA LEU A 87 -13.16 3.98 -15.85
C LEU A 87 -12.99 4.52 -17.27
N PRO A 88 -12.50 5.75 -17.44
CA PRO A 88 -12.11 6.27 -18.75
C PRO A 88 -11.01 5.41 -19.40
N ALA A 89 -11.04 5.32 -20.74
CA ALA A 89 -10.07 4.52 -21.48
C ALA A 89 -8.60 4.90 -21.20
N ALA A 90 -8.34 6.19 -20.94
CA ALA A 90 -7.00 6.67 -20.58
C ALA A 90 -6.52 6.08 -19.24
N ASP A 91 -7.42 5.96 -18.25
CA ASP A 91 -7.09 5.37 -16.95
C ASP A 91 -6.89 3.86 -17.03
N LEU A 92 -7.65 3.16 -17.89
CA LEU A 92 -7.43 1.75 -18.18
C LEU A 92 -6.08 1.51 -18.87
N ALA A 93 -5.71 2.35 -19.85
CA ALA A 93 -4.42 2.28 -20.52
C ALA A 93 -3.27 2.57 -19.52
N ALA A 94 -3.43 3.56 -18.66
CA ALA A 94 -2.49 3.85 -17.59
C ALA A 94 -2.36 2.68 -16.61
N MET A 95 -3.47 2.02 -16.25
CA MET A 95 -3.46 0.85 -15.38
C MET A 95 -2.69 -0.31 -16.01
N ALA A 96 -2.95 -0.62 -17.28
CA ALA A 96 -2.25 -1.67 -18.00
C ALA A 96 -0.72 -1.43 -18.00
N ARG A 97 -0.31 -0.18 -18.19
CA ARG A 97 1.11 0.20 -18.12
C ARG A 97 1.66 0.14 -16.70
N GLY A 98 0.90 0.63 -15.73
CA GLY A 98 1.29 0.64 -14.31
C GLY A 98 1.51 -0.77 -13.75
N VAL A 99 0.69 -1.75 -14.16
CA VAL A 99 0.86 -3.17 -13.78
C VAL A 99 2.22 -3.72 -14.24
N GLU A 100 2.72 -3.28 -15.38
CA GLU A 100 4.06 -3.68 -15.85
C GLU A 100 5.17 -2.90 -15.10
N GLU A 101 5.00 -1.60 -14.95
CA GLU A 101 6.01 -0.71 -14.37
C GLU A 101 6.20 -0.90 -12.86
N MET A 102 5.15 -1.30 -12.14
CA MET A 102 5.25 -1.59 -10.71
C MET A 102 6.24 -2.70 -10.37
N LEU A 103 6.58 -3.55 -11.36
CA LEU A 103 7.52 -4.65 -11.21
C LEU A 103 8.97 -4.25 -11.53
N ASP A 104 9.24 -2.98 -11.82
CA ASP A 104 10.62 -2.48 -12.00
C ASP A 104 11.32 -2.38 -10.62
N ASP A 105 12.36 -3.18 -10.44
CA ASP A 105 13.12 -3.25 -9.19
C ASP A 105 13.70 -1.88 -8.77
N ARG A 106 14.02 -1.01 -9.70
CA ARG A 106 14.56 0.34 -9.40
C ARG A 106 13.47 1.22 -8.81
N TYR A 107 12.25 1.13 -9.33
CA TYR A 107 11.13 1.91 -8.85
C TYR A 107 10.78 1.52 -7.40
N ILE A 108 10.56 0.23 -7.15
CA ILE A 108 10.18 -0.24 -5.82
C ILE A 108 11.28 0.00 -4.78
N ARG A 109 12.54 -0.19 -5.17
CA ARG A 109 13.69 0.12 -4.33
C ARG A 109 13.69 1.57 -3.91
N THR A 110 13.55 2.49 -4.86
CA THR A 110 13.54 3.93 -4.58
C THR A 110 12.44 4.30 -3.57
N ARG A 111 11.24 3.76 -3.73
CA ARG A 111 10.14 4.01 -2.79
C ARG A 111 10.46 3.53 -1.37
N VAL A 112 10.96 2.32 -1.24
CA VAL A 112 11.30 1.75 0.07
C VAL A 112 12.46 2.51 0.71
N GLU A 113 13.47 2.88 -0.06
CA GLU A 113 14.62 3.64 0.43
C GLU A 113 14.23 5.05 0.90
N GLN A 114 13.26 5.70 0.26
CA GLN A 114 12.74 6.99 0.72
C GLN A 114 12.11 6.88 2.12
N ALA A 115 11.31 5.85 2.37
CA ALA A 115 10.72 5.61 3.69
C ALA A 115 11.81 5.32 4.74
N ALA A 116 12.79 4.47 4.40
CA ALA A 116 13.91 4.16 5.28
C ALA A 116 14.72 5.42 5.61
N PHE A 117 15.06 6.23 4.60
CA PHE A 117 15.79 7.49 4.78
C PHE A 117 15.07 8.45 5.74
N LEU A 118 13.74 8.64 5.55
CA LEU A 118 12.97 9.49 6.43
C LEU A 118 12.97 8.96 7.87
N ALA A 119 12.77 7.64 8.04
CA ALA A 119 12.79 7.01 9.36
C ALA A 119 14.13 7.21 10.08
N ASP A 120 15.23 7.05 9.36
CA ASP A 120 16.58 7.21 9.93
C ASP A 120 16.85 8.68 10.30
N ARG A 121 16.41 9.64 9.49
CA ARG A 121 16.51 11.05 9.81
C ARG A 121 15.71 11.44 11.05
N LEU A 122 14.48 10.92 11.17
CA LEU A 122 13.64 11.16 12.35
C LEU A 122 14.24 10.54 13.62
N ARG A 123 14.75 9.30 13.53
CA ARG A 123 15.44 8.66 14.67
C ARG A 123 16.68 9.43 15.09
N ALA A 124 17.49 9.88 14.13
CA ALA A 124 18.68 10.70 14.42
C ALA A 124 18.34 12.03 15.09
N ALA A 125 17.14 12.58 14.85
CA ALA A 125 16.61 13.74 15.52
C ALA A 125 15.92 13.43 16.88
N GLY A 126 15.97 12.18 17.35
CA GLY A 126 15.36 11.78 18.63
C GLY A 126 13.85 11.53 18.57
N VAL A 127 13.26 11.50 17.37
CA VAL A 127 11.83 11.20 17.23
C VAL A 127 11.61 9.68 17.32
N PRO A 128 10.73 9.19 18.21
CA PRO A 128 10.46 7.77 18.34
C PRO A 128 9.66 7.28 17.14
N VAL A 129 10.30 6.45 16.33
CA VAL A 129 9.73 5.83 15.12
C VAL A 129 9.50 4.35 15.38
N VAL A 130 8.34 3.86 14.99
CA VAL A 130 8.00 2.42 15.05
C VAL A 130 8.99 1.62 14.23
N ALA A 131 9.46 0.51 14.79
CA ALA A 131 10.40 -0.39 14.15
C ALA A 131 9.83 -1.82 14.07
N PRO A 132 10.14 -2.56 13.00
CA PRO A 132 10.89 -2.15 11.82
C PRO A 132 10.12 -1.14 10.97
N THR A 133 10.84 -0.29 10.23
CA THR A 133 10.21 0.64 9.27
C THR A 133 9.62 -0.15 8.10
N GLY A 134 8.36 0.16 7.77
CA GLY A 134 7.68 -0.45 6.62
C GLY A 134 8.19 0.07 5.27
N SER A 135 7.55 -0.40 4.21
CA SER A 135 7.96 -0.10 2.83
C SER A 135 7.52 1.27 2.33
N HIS A 136 6.42 1.82 2.84
CA HIS A 136 5.77 2.99 2.22
C HIS A 136 5.45 4.14 3.18
N ALA A 137 5.62 3.93 4.47
CA ALA A 137 5.29 4.93 5.47
C ALA A 137 6.21 4.84 6.69
N VAL A 138 6.39 5.96 7.35
CA VAL A 138 7.07 6.06 8.64
C VAL A 138 6.04 6.41 9.69
N PHE A 139 5.97 5.59 10.73
CA PHE A 139 5.05 5.81 11.85
C PHE A 139 5.81 6.36 13.04
N VAL A 140 5.41 7.54 13.49
CA VAL A 140 5.88 8.13 14.75
C VAL A 140 5.06 7.54 15.89
N ASP A 141 5.73 7.06 16.93
CA ASP A 141 5.08 6.67 18.18
C ASP A 141 4.78 7.93 18.98
N VAL A 142 3.60 8.49 18.75
CA VAL A 142 3.24 9.79 19.32
C VAL A 142 3.07 9.72 20.83
N LYS A 143 2.65 8.60 21.38
CA LYS A 143 2.55 8.41 22.83
C LYS A 143 3.91 8.52 23.51
N ARG A 144 4.97 8.04 22.88
CA ARG A 144 6.34 8.20 23.37
C ARG A 144 6.92 9.58 23.06
N PHE A 145 6.46 10.23 21.99
CA PHE A 145 6.94 11.55 21.59
C PHE A 145 6.31 12.68 22.42
N LEU A 146 5.03 12.56 22.75
CA LEU A 146 4.27 13.53 23.55
C LEU A 146 3.68 12.86 24.82
N PRO A 147 4.52 12.39 25.75
CA PRO A 147 4.06 11.61 26.91
C PRO A 147 3.22 12.42 27.90
N HIS A 148 3.20 13.73 27.77
CA HIS A 148 2.45 14.67 28.59
C HIS A 148 1.04 15.00 28.04
N VAL A 149 0.69 14.47 26.87
CA VAL A 149 -0.63 14.64 26.25
C VAL A 149 -1.44 13.37 26.47
N ASP A 150 -2.58 13.50 27.12
CA ASP A 150 -3.46 12.37 27.41
C ASP A 150 -4.12 11.85 26.14
N GLN A 151 -4.52 10.58 26.16
CA GLN A 151 -5.08 9.90 24.97
C GLN A 151 -6.38 10.55 24.49
N ASP A 152 -7.22 11.03 25.38
CA ASP A 152 -8.48 11.71 25.09
C ASP A 152 -8.30 13.14 24.55
N GLU A 153 -7.09 13.68 24.61
CA GLU A 153 -6.68 14.91 23.90
C GLU A 153 -6.18 14.66 22.48
N TYR A 154 -6.29 13.45 21.95
CA TYR A 154 -5.93 13.07 20.59
C TYR A 154 -4.49 13.45 20.18
N PRO A 155 -3.45 12.95 20.85
CA PRO A 155 -2.07 13.39 20.67
C PRO A 155 -1.57 13.23 19.22
N ALA A 156 -2.01 12.21 18.49
CA ALA A 156 -1.61 12.01 17.11
C ALA A 156 -2.21 13.07 16.16
N GLN A 157 -3.47 13.43 16.36
CA GLN A 157 -4.10 14.50 15.61
C GLN A 157 -3.49 15.87 15.94
N ARG A 158 -3.22 16.10 17.21
CA ARG A 158 -2.53 17.32 17.67
C ARG A 158 -1.18 17.46 16.99
N LEU A 159 -0.35 16.41 17.00
CA LEU A 159 0.94 16.42 16.31
C LEU A 159 0.77 16.71 14.82
N ALA A 160 -0.21 16.10 14.16
CA ALA A 160 -0.46 16.33 12.74
C ALA A 160 -0.82 17.79 12.44
N CYS A 161 -1.62 18.42 13.29
CA CYS A 161 -1.98 19.83 13.18
C CYS A 161 -0.76 20.75 13.40
N GLU A 162 0.02 20.50 14.45
CA GLU A 162 1.22 21.31 14.75
C GLU A 162 2.25 21.22 13.63
N VAL A 163 2.53 20.02 13.12
CA VAL A 163 3.42 19.84 11.96
C VAL A 163 2.93 20.64 10.75
N TYR A 164 1.62 20.62 10.50
CA TYR A 164 1.05 21.37 9.39
C TYR A 164 1.17 22.89 9.58
N LEU A 165 0.86 23.38 10.76
CA LEU A 165 0.93 24.82 11.07
C LEU A 165 2.35 25.36 10.97
N GLU A 166 3.33 24.59 11.45
CA GLU A 166 4.73 25.03 11.48
C GLU A 166 5.44 24.87 10.13
N THR A 167 5.06 23.87 9.32
CA THR A 167 5.84 23.49 8.13
C THR A 167 5.06 23.49 6.83
N GLY A 168 3.73 23.52 6.88
CA GLY A 168 2.87 23.26 5.72
C GLY A 168 2.85 21.80 5.27
N VAL A 169 3.55 20.90 5.95
CA VAL A 169 3.60 19.48 5.61
C VAL A 169 2.41 18.77 6.20
N ARG A 170 1.59 18.18 5.32
CA ARG A 170 0.45 17.38 5.74
C ARG A 170 0.90 15.96 6.08
N VAL A 171 0.73 15.58 7.31
CA VAL A 171 0.85 14.21 7.81
C VAL A 171 -0.53 13.68 8.20
N MET A 172 -0.61 12.42 8.59
CA MET A 172 -1.88 11.78 8.90
C MET A 172 -1.75 10.98 10.19
N GLU A 173 -2.69 11.16 11.09
CA GLU A 173 -2.86 10.28 12.24
C GLU A 173 -3.41 8.92 11.77
N ARG A 174 -3.08 7.88 12.52
CA ARG A 174 -3.60 6.55 12.28
C ARG A 174 -4.20 5.98 13.56
N GLY A 175 -5.52 6.12 13.63
CA GLY A 175 -6.36 5.53 14.66
C GLY A 175 -6.22 6.19 16.03
N ASN A 176 -7.32 6.16 16.74
CA ASN A 176 -7.42 6.51 18.16
C ASN A 176 -7.67 5.21 18.94
N VAL A 177 -6.69 4.31 18.89
CA VAL A 177 -6.79 3.04 19.63
C VAL A 177 -5.82 3.06 20.78
#